data_1b06b71127a073a6e9d0ae8925bf5f1f
#
_entry.id   1b06b71127a073a6e9d0ae8925bf5f1f
#
_cell.length_a   1.000
_cell.length_b   1.000
_cell.length_c   1.000
_cell.angle_alpha   90.00
_cell.angle_beta   90.00
_cell.angle_gamma   90.00
#
_symmetry.space_group_name_H-M   'P 1'
#
loop_
_entity.id
_entity.type
_entity.pdbx_description
1 polymer ?
#
loop_
_entity_poly.entity_id
_entity_poly.type
_entity_poly.pdbx_seq_one_letter_code
_entity_poly.pdbx_strand_id
1 'polypeptide(L)'
;CIRDRWCVVPRKEGAIRANADIEEFLGGRRNAVLLDNNVLASGWGLEQIEKIIRLGVRVDFNQGLDARQIARNTEIAELLSRVKWSKYIRMAYDSSAVRDNVHRAIERLKKCGVKPAKMFFYVLVRDVDDALGRIEELRALGCQPFAQPYRDFESKIHPTPEQRRLARWCNHKAIFHTCLLYTSDAADDGE
;
A
#
# COMPACT_ATOMS: atom_id res chain seq x y z
N CYS A 1 -10.23 1.75 7.53
CA CYS A 1 -11.05 0.57 7.22
C CYS A 1 -12.54 0.70 7.55
N ILE A 2 -12.95 1.51 8.51
CA ILE A 2 -14.39 1.61 8.91
C ILE A 2 -15.29 2.16 7.77
N ARG A 3 -14.73 2.82 6.76
CA ARG A 3 -15.44 3.36 5.60
C ARG A 3 -15.32 2.53 4.32
N ASP A 4 -14.45 1.53 4.30
CA ASP A 4 -14.26 0.70 3.12
C ASP A 4 -15.31 -0.42 3.13
N ARG A 5 -16.30 -0.31 2.25
CA ARG A 5 -17.36 -1.34 2.06
C ARG A 5 -16.80 -2.74 1.73
N TRP A 6 -15.53 -2.82 1.40
CA TRP A 6 -14.86 -4.03 0.91
C TRP A 6 -13.95 -4.69 1.95
N CYS A 7 -13.64 -3.98 3.05
CA CYS A 7 -12.73 -4.49 4.07
C CYS A 7 -13.45 -5.45 5.02
N VAL A 8 -13.00 -6.70 5.05
CA VAL A 8 -13.53 -7.75 5.92
C VAL A 8 -13.00 -7.64 7.37
N VAL A 9 -11.88 -6.90 7.56
CA VAL A 9 -11.17 -6.83 8.84
C VAL A 9 -12.07 -6.37 9.99
N PRO A 10 -12.87 -5.28 9.91
CA PRO A 10 -13.73 -4.86 11.01
C PRO A 10 -14.77 -5.92 11.39
N ARG A 11 -15.22 -6.74 10.43
CA ARG A 11 -16.17 -7.84 10.71
C ARG A 11 -15.51 -9.03 11.38
N LYS A 12 -14.22 -9.29 11.06
CA LYS A 12 -13.47 -10.44 11.62
C LYS A 12 -12.79 -10.13 12.95
N GLU A 13 -12.20 -8.96 13.07
CA GLU A 13 -11.31 -8.60 14.19
C GLU A 13 -11.92 -7.60 15.17
N GLY A 14 -13.01 -6.94 14.78
CA GLY A 14 -13.70 -5.95 15.61
C GLY A 14 -12.92 -4.65 15.78
N ALA A 15 -12.95 -4.08 16.99
CA ALA A 15 -12.27 -2.82 17.30
C ALA A 15 -10.73 -3.01 17.37
N ILE A 16 -10.01 -1.94 17.01
CA ILE A 16 -8.56 -1.89 17.17
C ILE A 16 -8.21 -2.01 18.66
N ARG A 17 -7.29 -2.90 18.97
CA ARG A 17 -6.80 -3.14 20.33
C ARG A 17 -5.28 -3.36 20.33
N ALA A 18 -4.65 -3.03 21.46
CA ALA A 18 -3.27 -3.41 21.70
C ALA A 18 -3.12 -4.94 21.67
N ASN A 19 -2.05 -5.39 21.06
CA ASN A 19 -1.63 -6.79 21.08
C ASN A 19 -0.29 -6.88 21.82
N ALA A 20 0.42 -7.99 21.71
CA ALA A 20 1.71 -8.16 22.35
C ALA A 20 2.77 -7.18 21.81
N ASP A 21 3.79 -6.94 22.61
CA ASP A 21 4.88 -6.03 22.27
C ASP A 21 5.76 -6.61 21.15
N ILE A 22 6.26 -5.76 20.26
CA ILE A 22 7.10 -6.19 19.15
C ILE A 22 8.38 -6.93 19.62
N GLU A 23 8.92 -6.58 20.77
CA GLU A 23 10.10 -7.22 21.35
C GLU A 23 9.88 -8.70 21.66
N GLU A 24 8.65 -9.08 22.07
CA GLU A 24 8.27 -10.47 22.35
C GLU A 24 8.35 -11.35 21.10
N PHE A 25 8.07 -10.79 19.93
CA PHE A 25 8.07 -11.52 18.66
C PHE A 25 9.43 -11.53 17.96
N LEU A 26 10.25 -10.53 18.18
CA LEU A 26 11.51 -10.39 17.45
C LEU A 26 12.50 -11.50 17.81
N GLY A 27 12.57 -11.95 19.06
CA GLY A 27 13.49 -12.99 19.49
C GLY A 27 14.95 -12.70 19.05
N GLY A 28 15.37 -11.44 19.13
CA GLY A 28 16.70 -10.99 18.69
C GLY A 28 16.88 -10.82 17.17
N ARG A 29 15.85 -11.06 16.35
CA ARG A 29 15.90 -10.88 14.90
C ARG A 29 15.93 -9.41 14.52
N ARG A 30 16.66 -9.10 13.43
CA ARG A 30 16.81 -7.72 12.91
C ARG A 30 15.94 -7.42 11.69
N ASN A 31 15.14 -8.38 11.24
CA ASN A 31 14.20 -8.21 10.12
C ASN A 31 12.86 -8.81 10.52
N ALA A 32 11.78 -8.10 10.22
CA ALA A 32 10.41 -8.56 10.47
C ALA A 32 9.47 -8.19 9.32
N VAL A 33 8.51 -9.08 9.04
CA VAL A 33 7.33 -8.79 8.23
C VAL A 33 6.15 -8.69 9.18
N LEU A 34 5.48 -7.54 9.18
CA LEU A 34 4.38 -7.24 10.09
C LEU A 34 3.06 -7.32 9.31
N LEU A 35 2.09 -8.00 9.90
CA LEU A 35 0.78 -8.27 9.28
C LEU A 35 -0.34 -7.47 9.95
N ASP A 36 0.00 -6.36 10.59
CA ASP A 36 -0.98 -5.46 11.20
C ASP A 36 -1.85 -4.78 10.15
N ASN A 37 -3.14 -4.79 10.37
CA ASN A 37 -4.10 -4.23 9.41
C ASN A 37 -4.15 -2.69 9.42
N ASN A 38 -3.86 -2.02 10.53
CA ASN A 38 -3.84 -0.56 10.61
C ASN A 38 -3.05 -0.05 11.82
N VAL A 39 -1.75 -0.28 11.84
CA VAL A 39 -0.85 0.10 12.94
C VAL A 39 -0.87 1.61 13.23
N LEU A 40 -1.11 2.46 12.23
CA LEU A 40 -1.11 3.92 12.39
C LEU A 40 -2.36 4.48 13.10
N ALA A 41 -3.39 3.66 13.31
CA ALA A 41 -4.66 4.12 13.84
C ALA A 41 -4.74 4.09 15.39
N SER A 42 -3.69 3.67 16.08
CA SER A 42 -3.66 3.61 17.54
C SER A 42 -2.34 4.15 18.11
N GLY A 43 -2.41 4.75 19.30
CA GLY A 43 -1.22 5.18 20.04
C GLY A 43 -0.26 4.03 20.30
N TRP A 44 -0.79 2.86 20.69
CA TRP A 44 0.01 1.64 20.84
C TRP A 44 0.79 1.27 19.57
N GLY A 45 0.14 1.32 18.42
CA GLY A 45 0.83 1.04 17.15
C GLY A 45 1.97 2.02 16.83
N LEU A 46 1.79 3.31 17.13
CA LEU A 46 2.84 4.30 16.97
C LEU A 46 4.00 4.06 17.95
N GLU A 47 3.73 3.69 19.21
CA GLU A 47 4.75 3.28 20.18
C GLU A 47 5.56 2.07 19.69
N GLN A 48 4.89 1.08 19.07
CA GLN A 48 5.59 -0.07 18.49
C GLN A 48 6.51 0.33 17.33
N ILE A 49 6.11 1.29 16.50
CA ILE A 49 6.98 1.84 15.45
C ILE A 49 8.19 2.55 16.05
N GLU A 50 8.02 3.32 17.12
CA GLU A 50 9.14 3.95 17.82
C GLU A 50 10.13 2.91 18.39
N LYS A 51 9.61 1.82 18.97
CA LYS A 51 10.43 0.69 19.42
C LYS A 51 11.22 0.06 18.26
N ILE A 52 10.58 -0.20 17.13
CA ILE A 52 11.21 -0.72 15.90
C ILE A 52 12.38 0.17 15.47
N ILE A 53 12.18 1.48 15.50
CA ILE A 53 13.23 2.46 15.15
C ILE A 53 14.39 2.37 16.16
N ARG A 54 14.09 2.40 17.46
CA ARG A 54 15.09 2.32 18.53
C ARG A 54 15.91 1.04 18.48
N LEU A 55 15.28 -0.08 18.20
CA LEU A 55 15.90 -1.40 18.07
C LEU A 55 16.68 -1.55 16.74
N GLY A 56 16.48 -0.62 15.80
CA GLY A 56 17.14 -0.67 14.51
C GLY A 56 16.67 -1.81 13.61
N VAL A 57 15.48 -2.35 13.85
CA VAL A 57 14.89 -3.46 13.09
C VAL A 57 14.46 -3.00 11.71
N ARG A 58 14.73 -3.81 10.69
CA ARG A 58 14.27 -3.61 9.33
C ARG A 58 12.91 -4.27 9.15
N VAL A 59 11.92 -3.50 8.70
CA VAL A 59 10.53 -3.99 8.62
C VAL A 59 9.87 -3.84 7.27
N ASP A 60 8.88 -4.68 7.02
CA ASP A 60 7.90 -4.57 5.95
C ASP A 60 6.50 -4.65 6.57
N PHE A 61 5.71 -3.59 6.52
CA PHE A 61 4.29 -3.60 6.88
C PHE A 61 3.49 -4.09 5.69
N ASN A 62 3.38 -5.41 5.57
CA ASN A 62 2.88 -6.06 4.35
C ASN A 62 1.40 -5.80 4.05
N GLN A 63 0.57 -5.53 5.06
CA GLN A 63 -0.84 -5.18 4.86
C GLN A 63 -1.05 -3.73 4.40
N GLY A 64 0.01 -2.92 4.47
CA GLY A 64 -0.02 -1.52 4.09
C GLY A 64 -0.44 -0.59 5.21
N LEU A 65 -0.05 0.66 5.07
CA LEU A 65 -0.32 1.76 5.99
C LEU A 65 -1.44 2.64 5.45
N ASP A 66 -2.26 3.17 6.34
CA ASP A 66 -3.34 4.07 5.95
C ASP A 66 -2.82 5.47 5.58
N ALA A 67 -2.82 5.78 4.28
CA ALA A 67 -2.39 7.07 3.75
C ALA A 67 -3.16 8.26 4.37
N ARG A 68 -4.41 8.06 4.83
CA ARG A 68 -5.22 9.09 5.49
C ARG A 68 -4.62 9.52 6.82
N GLN A 69 -4.02 8.60 7.57
CA GLN A 69 -3.34 8.92 8.83
C GLN A 69 -2.08 9.75 8.57
N ILE A 70 -1.28 9.37 7.58
CA ILE A 70 -0.11 10.12 7.14
C ILE A 70 -0.52 11.53 6.63
N ALA A 71 -1.61 11.59 5.86
CA ALA A 71 -2.14 12.86 5.33
C ALA A 71 -2.67 13.81 6.41
N ARG A 72 -3.08 13.32 7.57
CA ARG A 72 -3.63 14.12 8.67
C ARG A 72 -2.57 14.59 9.64
N ASN A 73 -1.55 13.78 9.89
CA ASN A 73 -0.54 14.05 10.91
C ASN A 73 0.88 14.02 10.32
N THR A 74 1.59 15.15 10.42
CA THR A 74 2.97 15.28 9.94
C THR A 74 3.95 14.45 10.77
N GLU A 75 3.72 14.32 12.08
CA GLU A 75 4.54 13.52 12.98
C GLU A 75 4.61 12.05 12.56
N ILE A 76 3.51 11.52 11.99
CA ILE A 76 3.49 10.16 11.43
C ILE A 76 4.44 10.07 10.24
N ALA A 77 4.47 11.05 9.35
CA ALA A 77 5.39 11.06 8.20
C ALA A 77 6.87 11.13 8.67
N GLU A 78 7.15 11.96 9.67
CA GLU A 78 8.47 12.06 10.30
C GLU A 78 8.88 10.74 10.97
N LEU A 79 7.97 10.12 11.71
CA LEU A 79 8.18 8.82 12.34
C LEU A 79 8.53 7.76 11.28
N LEU A 80 7.73 7.66 10.22
CA LEU A 80 7.94 6.68 9.14
C LEU A 80 9.23 6.93 8.35
N SER A 81 9.69 8.18 8.24
CA SER A 81 10.95 8.50 7.56
C SER A 81 12.18 7.92 8.27
N ARG A 82 12.10 7.68 9.59
CA ARG A 82 13.17 7.10 10.41
C ARG A 82 13.20 5.57 10.42
N VAL A 83 12.13 4.94 9.94
CA VAL A 83 12.03 3.47 9.90
C VAL A 83 13.01 2.88 8.89
N LYS A 84 13.68 1.80 9.26
CA LYS A 84 14.50 1.00 8.34
C LYS A 84 13.59 0.05 7.54
N TRP A 85 13.16 0.50 6.36
CA TRP A 85 12.30 -0.29 5.48
C TRP A 85 13.06 -1.44 4.82
N SER A 86 12.46 -2.63 4.75
CA SER A 86 12.99 -3.76 4.00
C SER A 86 13.05 -3.44 2.51
N LYS A 87 11.99 -2.84 1.97
CA LYS A 87 11.92 -2.43 0.57
C LYS A 87 11.08 -1.17 0.37
N TYR A 88 9.81 -1.20 0.74
CA TYR A 88 8.84 -0.16 0.44
C TYR A 88 8.05 0.28 1.68
N ILE A 89 7.59 1.52 1.65
CA ILE A 89 6.47 1.99 2.45
C ILE A 89 5.21 1.63 1.67
N ARG A 90 4.45 0.65 2.15
CA ARG A 90 3.25 0.16 1.48
C ARG A 90 2.03 0.92 1.95
N MET A 91 1.22 1.35 1.02
CA MET A 91 -0.05 2.06 1.25
C MET A 91 -1.11 1.51 0.28
N ALA A 92 -2.37 1.97 0.42
CA ALA A 92 -3.45 1.63 -0.50
C ALA A 92 -4.02 2.89 -1.17
N TYR A 93 -4.40 2.75 -2.45
CA TYR A 93 -5.12 3.74 -3.23
C TYR A 93 -6.28 3.06 -3.98
N ASP A 94 -7.29 2.61 -3.22
CA ASP A 94 -8.37 1.74 -3.73
C ASP A 94 -9.55 2.50 -4.36
N SER A 95 -9.61 3.82 -4.21
CA SER A 95 -10.68 4.66 -4.75
C SER A 95 -10.19 6.07 -5.00
N SER A 96 -10.66 6.70 -6.08
CA SER A 96 -10.45 8.13 -6.37
C SER A 96 -10.95 9.06 -5.26
N ALA A 97 -11.90 8.62 -4.44
CA ALA A 97 -12.40 9.37 -3.27
C ALA A 97 -11.33 9.67 -2.20
N VAL A 98 -10.21 8.94 -2.17
CA VAL A 98 -9.09 9.19 -1.24
C VAL A 98 -7.91 9.88 -1.90
N ARG A 99 -8.04 10.35 -3.13
CA ARG A 99 -7.00 10.98 -3.95
C ARG A 99 -6.21 12.05 -3.19
N ASP A 100 -6.90 13.03 -2.63
CA ASP A 100 -6.27 14.15 -1.91
C ASP A 100 -5.47 13.68 -0.70
N ASN A 101 -5.94 12.64 -0.01
CA ASN A 101 -5.21 12.06 1.11
C ASN A 101 -3.93 11.35 0.64
N VAL A 102 -4.00 10.61 -0.46
CA VAL A 102 -2.84 9.93 -1.05
C VAL A 102 -1.80 10.95 -1.48
N HIS A 103 -2.19 11.98 -2.22
CA HIS A 103 -1.29 13.06 -2.64
C HIS A 103 -0.63 13.75 -1.45
N ARG A 104 -1.41 14.13 -0.44
CA ARG A 104 -0.90 14.77 0.76
C ARG A 104 0.04 13.87 1.55
N ALA A 105 -0.24 12.57 1.62
CA ALA A 105 0.66 11.60 2.26
C ALA A 105 2.01 11.51 1.52
N ILE A 106 1.98 11.42 0.18
CA ILE A 106 3.18 11.41 -0.67
C ILE A 106 4.00 12.68 -0.43
N GLU A 107 3.36 13.86 -0.48
CA GLU A 107 4.06 15.14 -0.28
C GLU A 107 4.68 15.26 1.12
N ARG A 108 4.00 14.81 2.17
CA ARG A 108 4.55 14.81 3.53
C ARG A 108 5.76 13.89 3.66
N LEU A 109 5.66 12.67 3.13
CA LEU A 109 6.78 11.72 3.13
C LEU A 109 7.96 12.25 2.31
N LYS A 110 7.72 12.91 1.16
CA LYS A 110 8.76 13.58 0.37
C LYS A 110 9.46 14.69 1.17
N LYS A 111 8.69 15.54 1.88
CA LYS A 111 9.25 16.60 2.75
C LYS A 111 10.13 16.03 3.86
N CYS A 112 9.83 14.80 4.34
CA CYS A 112 10.65 14.07 5.31
C CYS A 112 11.81 13.28 4.65
N GLY A 113 12.10 13.50 3.36
CA GLY A 113 13.25 12.89 2.67
C GLY A 113 12.98 11.50 2.09
N VAL A 114 11.76 10.99 2.14
CA VAL A 114 11.41 9.70 1.54
C VAL A 114 11.31 9.83 0.02
N LYS A 115 12.07 9.01 -0.72
CA LYS A 115 12.01 9.00 -2.19
C LYS A 115 10.69 8.37 -2.68
N PRO A 116 9.98 8.96 -3.67
CA PRO A 116 8.74 8.39 -4.22
C PRO A 116 8.87 6.92 -4.64
N ALA A 117 10.00 6.54 -5.23
CA ALA A 117 10.28 5.15 -5.64
C ALA A 117 10.29 4.14 -4.47
N LYS A 118 10.30 4.61 -3.22
CA LYS A 118 10.12 3.78 -2.01
C LYS A 118 8.67 3.67 -1.57
N MET A 119 7.77 4.46 -2.14
CA MET A 119 6.35 4.45 -1.83
C MET A 119 5.64 3.48 -2.78
N PHE A 120 5.00 2.46 -2.22
CA PHE A 120 4.33 1.41 -2.95
C PHE A 120 2.83 1.46 -2.64
N PHE A 121 2.00 1.40 -3.66
CA PHE A 121 0.55 1.51 -3.52
C PHE A 121 -0.16 0.28 -4.08
N TYR A 122 -0.91 -0.41 -3.23
CA TYR A 122 -1.94 -1.32 -3.69
C TYR A 122 -3.06 -0.52 -4.34
N VAL A 123 -3.46 -0.92 -5.55
CA VAL A 123 -4.55 -0.29 -6.31
C VAL A 123 -5.58 -1.36 -6.63
N LEU A 124 -6.73 -1.30 -5.97
CA LEU A 124 -7.82 -2.23 -6.25
C LEU A 124 -8.42 -1.93 -7.63
N VAL A 125 -8.45 -2.92 -8.51
CA VAL A 125 -9.01 -2.82 -9.86
C VAL A 125 -10.43 -3.38 -9.84
N ARG A 126 -11.40 -2.52 -9.55
CA ARG A 126 -12.83 -2.83 -9.66
C ARG A 126 -13.39 -2.28 -10.96
N ASP A 127 -13.19 -1.00 -11.20
CA ASP A 127 -13.39 -0.31 -12.46
C ASP A 127 -12.02 -0.11 -13.12
N VAL A 128 -11.90 -0.47 -14.39
CA VAL A 128 -10.61 -0.47 -15.10
C VAL A 128 -10.13 0.95 -15.38
N ASP A 129 -11.03 1.84 -15.81
CA ASP A 129 -10.67 3.21 -16.19
C ASP A 129 -10.28 4.04 -14.96
N ASP A 130 -11.04 3.93 -13.85
CA ASP A 130 -10.70 4.57 -12.58
C ASP A 130 -9.38 4.04 -12.02
N ALA A 131 -9.15 2.73 -12.10
CA ALA A 131 -7.90 2.13 -11.64
C ALA A 131 -6.72 2.54 -12.51
N LEU A 132 -6.87 2.59 -13.84
CA LEU A 132 -5.84 3.06 -14.77
C LEU A 132 -5.47 4.51 -14.47
N GLY A 133 -6.45 5.39 -14.27
CA GLY A 133 -6.19 6.78 -13.91
C GLY A 133 -5.36 6.91 -12.63
N ARG A 134 -5.67 6.15 -11.57
CA ARG A 134 -4.91 6.13 -10.32
C ARG A 134 -3.49 5.56 -10.49
N ILE A 135 -3.33 4.54 -11.32
CA ILE A 135 -2.02 3.94 -11.63
C ILE A 135 -1.13 4.94 -12.37
N GLU A 136 -1.65 5.61 -13.42
CA GLU A 136 -0.90 6.61 -14.18
C GLU A 136 -0.53 7.84 -13.31
N GLU A 137 -1.41 8.24 -12.42
CA GLU A 137 -1.15 9.29 -11.46
C GLU A 137 0.02 8.93 -10.51
N LEU A 138 0.01 7.72 -9.95
CA LEU A 138 1.12 7.22 -9.12
C LEU A 138 2.43 7.11 -9.91
N ARG A 139 2.34 6.70 -11.19
CA ARG A 139 3.48 6.65 -12.11
C ARG A 139 4.08 8.04 -12.33
N ALA A 140 3.24 9.04 -12.60
CA ALA A 140 3.67 10.43 -12.78
C ALA A 140 4.33 11.01 -11.52
N LEU A 141 3.89 10.58 -10.33
CA LEU A 141 4.48 10.95 -9.04
C LEU A 141 5.77 10.16 -8.71
N GLY A 142 6.19 9.22 -9.55
CA GLY A 142 7.36 8.37 -9.36
C GLY A 142 7.20 7.29 -8.30
N CYS A 143 5.95 7.02 -7.87
CA CYS A 143 5.61 5.95 -6.93
C CYS A 143 5.49 4.59 -7.63
N GLN A 144 5.38 3.53 -6.84
CA GLN A 144 5.27 2.15 -7.34
C GLN A 144 3.83 1.63 -7.17
N PRO A 145 2.99 1.65 -8.20
CA PRO A 145 1.67 1.01 -8.14
C PRO A 145 1.78 -0.51 -8.21
N PHE A 146 0.79 -1.19 -7.65
CA PHE A 146 0.58 -2.62 -7.76
C PHE A 146 -0.92 -2.88 -7.89
N ALA A 147 -1.36 -3.29 -9.06
CA ALA A 147 -2.76 -3.52 -9.37
C ALA A 147 -3.25 -4.85 -8.82
N GLN A 148 -4.35 -4.83 -8.07
CA GLN A 148 -5.01 -6.00 -7.52
C GLN A 148 -6.41 -6.14 -8.13
N PRO A 149 -6.65 -7.07 -9.06
CA PRO A 149 -7.97 -7.32 -9.62
C PRO A 149 -8.98 -7.66 -8.52
N TYR A 150 -10.13 -6.99 -8.55
CA TYR A 150 -11.19 -7.21 -7.58
C TYR A 150 -11.74 -8.64 -7.69
N ARG A 151 -11.89 -9.28 -6.55
CA ARG A 151 -12.56 -10.58 -6.42
C ARG A 151 -13.54 -10.52 -5.27
N ASP A 152 -14.77 -10.92 -5.51
CA ASP A 152 -15.75 -11.12 -4.45
C ASP A 152 -15.87 -12.62 -4.17
N PHE A 153 -15.43 -12.99 -2.98
CA PHE A 153 -15.44 -14.38 -2.55
C PHE A 153 -16.82 -14.86 -2.12
N GLU A 154 -17.68 -13.96 -1.62
CA GLU A 154 -19.04 -14.28 -1.19
C GLU A 154 -19.94 -14.52 -2.42
N SER A 155 -19.89 -13.62 -3.39
CA SER A 155 -20.67 -13.70 -4.64
C SER A 155 -20.01 -14.53 -5.73
N LYS A 156 -18.82 -15.11 -5.48
CA LYS A 156 -18.00 -15.88 -6.43
C LYS A 156 -17.68 -15.11 -7.72
N ILE A 157 -17.62 -13.77 -7.64
CA ILE A 157 -17.25 -12.92 -8.78
C ILE A 157 -15.73 -13.00 -8.98
N HIS A 158 -15.31 -13.44 -10.16
CA HIS A 158 -13.91 -13.48 -10.58
C HIS A 158 -13.52 -12.22 -11.36
N PRO A 159 -12.24 -11.84 -11.34
CA PRO A 159 -11.76 -10.72 -12.14
C PRO A 159 -12.01 -10.93 -13.64
N THR A 160 -12.39 -9.86 -14.32
CA THR A 160 -12.56 -9.87 -15.78
C THR A 160 -11.21 -10.01 -16.51
N PRO A 161 -11.19 -10.40 -17.80
CA PRO A 161 -9.97 -10.41 -18.60
C PRO A 161 -9.27 -9.05 -18.60
N GLU A 162 -10.02 -7.94 -18.73
CA GLU A 162 -9.48 -6.58 -18.75
C GLU A 162 -8.83 -6.21 -17.40
N GLN A 163 -9.45 -6.54 -16.27
CA GLN A 163 -8.85 -6.32 -14.95
C GLN A 163 -7.55 -7.09 -14.80
N ARG A 164 -7.48 -8.35 -15.29
CA ARG A 164 -6.26 -9.15 -15.27
C ARG A 164 -5.18 -8.58 -16.18
N ARG A 165 -5.56 -8.09 -17.38
CA ARG A 165 -4.65 -7.44 -18.33
C ARG A 165 -4.03 -6.18 -17.73
N LEU A 166 -4.84 -5.29 -17.15
CA LEU A 166 -4.35 -4.10 -16.45
C LEU A 166 -3.38 -4.47 -15.33
N ALA A 167 -3.71 -5.48 -14.52
CA ALA A 167 -2.84 -5.92 -13.44
C ALA A 167 -1.51 -6.51 -13.96
N ARG A 168 -1.54 -7.31 -15.03
CA ARG A 168 -0.33 -7.86 -15.66
C ARG A 168 0.58 -6.75 -16.16
N TRP A 169 0.04 -5.77 -16.88
CA TRP A 169 0.79 -4.62 -17.36
C TRP A 169 1.39 -3.80 -16.21
N CYS A 170 0.60 -3.42 -15.22
CA CYS A 170 1.05 -2.61 -14.10
C CYS A 170 2.11 -3.31 -13.23
N ASN A 171 1.93 -4.63 -12.98
CA ASN A 171 2.77 -5.37 -12.05
C ASN A 171 4.07 -5.88 -12.67
N HIS A 172 4.16 -5.92 -14.00
CA HIS A 172 5.37 -6.30 -14.72
C HIS A 172 6.24 -5.06 -14.96
N LYS A 173 7.21 -4.83 -14.09
CA LYS A 173 8.00 -3.59 -14.05
C LYS A 173 8.63 -3.17 -15.37
N ALA A 174 9.18 -4.11 -16.15
CA ALA A 174 9.79 -3.78 -17.44
C ALA A 174 8.72 -3.23 -18.38
N ILE A 175 7.58 -3.90 -18.52
CA ILE A 175 6.48 -3.47 -19.38
C ILE A 175 5.92 -2.12 -18.90
N PHE A 176 5.66 -1.99 -17.59
CA PHE A 176 5.09 -0.76 -17.00
C PHE A 176 5.95 0.48 -17.25
N HIS A 177 7.27 0.35 -17.25
CA HIS A 177 8.17 1.49 -17.48
C HIS A 177 8.44 1.80 -18.94
N THR A 178 8.30 0.83 -19.84
CA THR A 178 8.68 0.96 -21.25
C THR A 178 7.49 1.08 -22.21
N CYS A 179 6.33 0.52 -21.86
CA CYS A 179 5.18 0.42 -22.75
C CYS A 179 3.95 1.11 -22.15
N LEU A 180 3.11 1.68 -23.01
CA LEU A 180 1.75 2.05 -22.68
C LEU A 180 0.87 0.78 -22.59
N LEU A 181 -0.21 0.81 -21.83
CA LEU A 181 -1.11 -0.34 -21.68
C LEU A 181 -1.58 -0.89 -23.04
N TYR A 182 -1.95 -0.02 -23.96
CA TYR A 182 -2.49 -0.41 -25.27
C TYR A 182 -1.43 -0.96 -26.26
N THR A 183 -0.14 -0.70 -26.03
CA THR A 183 0.95 -1.23 -26.88
C THR A 183 1.47 -2.58 -26.39
N SER A 184 1.11 -2.98 -25.15
CA SER A 184 1.50 -4.28 -24.60
C SER A 184 0.70 -5.46 -25.20
N ASP A 185 -0.45 -5.18 -25.85
CA ASP A 185 -1.30 -6.21 -26.44
C ASP A 185 -0.73 -6.76 -27.78
N ALA A 186 0.05 -5.96 -28.49
CA ALA A 186 0.65 -6.39 -29.77
C ALA A 186 1.72 -7.49 -29.64
N ALA A 187 2.15 -7.80 -28.43
CA ALA A 187 3.14 -8.84 -28.15
C ALA A 187 2.52 -10.21 -27.81
N ASP A 188 1.21 -10.26 -27.53
CA ASP A 188 0.53 -11.48 -27.07
C ASP A 188 -0.27 -12.20 -28.21
N ASP A 189 -0.45 -11.54 -29.37
CA ASP A 189 -1.21 -12.10 -30.53
C ASP A 189 -0.33 -12.91 -31.48
N GLY A 190 0.84 -13.34 -31.06
CA GLY A 190 1.88 -13.98 -31.89
C GLY A 190 2.20 -15.43 -31.52
N GLU A 191 1.25 -16.23 -30.96
CA GLU A 191 1.38 -17.71 -30.90
C GLU A 191 0.05 -18.41 -31.17
#